data_7c4da7799e5b3144d18a60e4868a71f7
#
_entry.id   7c4da7799e5b3144d18a60e4868a71f7
#
_cell.length_a   1.000
_cell.length_b   1.000
_cell.length_c   1.000
_cell.angle_alpha   90.00
_cell.angle_beta   90.00
_cell.angle_gamma   90.00
#
_symmetry.space_group_name_H-M   'P 1'
#
loop_
_entity.id
_entity.type
_entity.pdbx_description
1 polymer ?
#
loop_
_entity_poly.entity_id
_entity_poly.type
_entity_poly.pdbx_seq_one_letter_code
_entity_poly.pdbx_strand_id
1 'polypeptide(L)'
;FTLSLIFHQFFTKNQTFIFFLIPLLVGFSHIAIESTKIRKTNLIPFLLVFYCALVTTKYHLRLNEERKFHELNQVNFSKSISATKIDQRLKGLKWITNEYKDNVQEEIDYINKIKNQIKSDRRNKMVITHYSFLSSILKENLFSPSMAYTSDGSIIPLKNNKYAQKYKNLVINLIKKNNLDVIYIIYPVHKGSITDYLNNNCFNEKLIFKGLVSYEIKRCKDLKGKNN
;
A
#
# COMPACT_ATOMS: atom_id res chain seq x y z
N PHE A 1 5.38 -9.31 29.61
CA PHE A 1 5.59 -8.36 28.51
C PHE A 1 6.16 -9.05 27.28
N THR A 2 7.28 -9.78 27.40
CA THR A 2 7.94 -10.50 26.28
C THR A 2 7.01 -11.54 25.62
N LEU A 3 6.31 -12.36 26.44
CA LEU A 3 5.34 -13.33 25.93
C LEU A 3 4.19 -12.63 25.17
N SER A 4 3.68 -11.52 25.68
CA SER A 4 2.63 -10.75 24.99
C SER A 4 3.09 -10.24 23.61
N LEU A 5 4.33 -9.78 23.50
CA LEU A 5 4.91 -9.35 22.22
C LEU A 5 5.13 -10.51 21.26
N ILE A 6 5.57 -11.67 21.74
CA ILE A 6 5.70 -12.89 20.93
C ILE A 6 4.34 -13.34 20.42
N PHE A 7 3.32 -13.36 21.29
CA PHE A 7 1.95 -13.67 20.88
C PHE A 7 1.42 -12.68 19.85
N HIS A 8 1.62 -11.38 20.07
CA HIS A 8 1.21 -10.36 19.11
C HIS A 8 1.83 -10.58 17.71
N GLN A 9 3.14 -10.90 17.66
CA GLN A 9 3.79 -11.21 16.39
C GLN A 9 3.27 -12.47 15.71
N PHE A 10 2.96 -13.49 16.49
CA PHE A 10 2.39 -14.72 15.98
C PHE A 10 1.03 -14.47 15.31
N PHE A 11 0.19 -13.64 15.93
CA PHE A 11 -1.13 -13.28 15.40
C PHE A 11 -1.08 -12.30 14.21
N THR A 12 -0.17 -11.36 14.24
CA THR A 12 -0.08 -10.33 13.18
C THR A 12 0.79 -10.76 11.99
N LYS A 13 1.50 -11.92 12.10
CA LYS A 13 2.50 -12.39 11.13
C LYS A 13 3.57 -11.34 10.80
N ASN A 14 3.73 -10.34 11.64
CA ASN A 14 4.66 -9.24 11.42
C ASN A 14 6.04 -9.58 12.02
N GLN A 15 6.95 -10.06 11.20
CA GLN A 15 8.28 -10.51 11.61
C GLN A 15 9.25 -9.36 11.93
N THR A 16 8.92 -8.12 11.60
CA THR A 16 9.85 -6.99 11.76
C THR A 16 10.04 -6.54 13.21
N PHE A 17 9.05 -6.71 14.07
CA PHE A 17 9.14 -6.34 15.49
C PHE A 17 10.16 -7.17 16.29
N ILE A 18 10.51 -8.38 15.84
CA ILE A 18 11.53 -9.21 16.50
C ILE A 18 12.86 -8.46 16.58
N PHE A 19 13.23 -7.73 15.54
CA PHE A 19 14.51 -7.00 15.49
C PHE A 19 14.60 -5.90 16.55
N PHE A 20 13.50 -5.24 16.87
CA PHE A 20 13.45 -4.23 17.94
C PHE A 20 13.50 -4.84 19.34
N LEU A 21 13.08 -6.10 19.47
CA LEU A 21 13.09 -6.80 20.76
C LEU A 21 14.47 -7.38 21.10
N ILE A 22 15.32 -7.67 20.12
CA ILE A 22 16.63 -8.27 20.35
C ILE A 22 17.48 -7.44 21.33
N PRO A 23 17.67 -6.11 21.15
CA PRO A 23 18.45 -5.30 22.10
C PRO A 23 17.86 -5.30 23.50
N LEU A 24 16.52 -5.24 23.63
CA LEU A 24 15.83 -5.27 24.92
C LEU A 24 16.03 -6.62 25.62
N LEU A 25 15.86 -7.72 24.91
CA LEU A 25 16.05 -9.07 25.44
C LEU A 25 17.51 -9.31 25.86
N VAL A 26 18.46 -8.82 25.07
CA VAL A 26 19.89 -8.89 25.41
C VAL A 26 20.18 -8.08 26.67
N GLY A 27 19.65 -6.87 26.80
CA GLY A 27 19.80 -6.04 27.99
C GLY A 27 19.21 -6.70 29.25
N PHE A 28 17.99 -7.22 29.18
CA PHE A 28 17.36 -7.95 30.30
C PHE A 28 18.09 -9.23 30.64
N SER A 29 18.59 -9.97 29.66
CA SER A 29 19.39 -11.18 29.87
C SER A 29 20.69 -10.84 30.59
N HIS A 30 21.35 -9.74 30.22
CA HIS A 30 22.57 -9.28 30.88
C HIS A 30 22.30 -8.91 32.37
N ILE A 31 21.25 -8.14 32.66
CA ILE A 31 20.84 -7.80 34.02
C ILE A 31 20.53 -9.07 34.83
N ALA A 32 19.80 -10.04 34.24
CA ALA A 32 19.47 -11.29 34.91
C ALA A 32 20.72 -12.13 35.24
N ILE A 33 21.70 -12.20 34.33
CA ILE A 33 22.97 -12.91 34.55
C ILE A 33 23.78 -12.23 35.65
N GLU A 34 23.87 -10.91 35.68
CA GLU A 34 24.56 -10.17 36.74
C GLU A 34 23.89 -10.35 38.12
N SER A 35 22.54 -10.34 38.15
CA SER A 35 21.78 -10.51 39.38
C SER A 35 21.89 -11.89 40.02
N THR A 36 22.10 -12.94 39.19
CA THR A 36 22.16 -14.33 39.66
C THR A 36 23.54 -14.77 40.11
N LYS A 37 24.57 -13.88 40.09
CA LYS A 37 25.97 -14.18 40.49
C LYS A 37 26.56 -15.42 39.77
N ILE A 38 26.01 -15.85 38.69
CA ILE A 38 26.51 -16.92 37.82
C ILE A 38 27.77 -16.43 37.06
N ARG A 39 28.67 -15.81 37.80
CA ARG A 39 29.86 -15.12 37.29
C ARG A 39 31.00 -16.06 36.85
N LYS A 40 30.81 -17.38 37.01
CA LYS A 40 31.92 -18.35 36.81
C LYS A 40 32.13 -18.82 35.38
N THR A 41 31.24 -18.50 34.45
CA THR A 41 31.49 -18.93 33.06
C THR A 41 31.17 -17.79 32.09
N ASN A 42 32.20 -17.22 31.46
CA ASN A 42 32.05 -16.33 30.29
C ASN A 42 31.39 -17.04 29.11
N LEU A 43 30.99 -18.30 29.27
CA LEU A 43 30.40 -19.14 28.25
C LEU A 43 28.97 -18.67 27.90
N ILE A 44 28.16 -18.30 28.89
CA ILE A 44 26.76 -17.90 28.66
C ILE A 44 26.67 -16.60 27.85
N PRO A 45 27.37 -15.50 28.21
CA PRO A 45 27.42 -14.30 27.38
C PRO A 45 27.95 -14.57 25.97
N PHE A 46 29.00 -15.40 25.85
CA PHE A 46 29.55 -15.76 24.56
C PHE A 46 28.55 -16.50 23.67
N LEU A 47 27.84 -17.50 24.21
CA LEU A 47 26.78 -18.22 23.49
C LEU A 47 25.64 -17.31 23.07
N LEU A 48 25.24 -16.36 23.92
CA LEU A 48 24.20 -15.37 23.59
C LEU A 48 24.64 -14.46 22.44
N VAL A 49 25.84 -13.91 22.49
CA VAL A 49 26.39 -13.06 21.42
C VAL A 49 26.52 -13.84 20.12
N PHE A 50 27.00 -15.06 20.19
CA PHE A 50 27.12 -15.94 19.02
C PHE A 50 25.77 -16.26 18.42
N TYR A 51 24.77 -16.60 19.24
CA TYR A 51 23.40 -16.83 18.78
C TYR A 51 22.78 -15.57 18.14
N CYS A 52 22.94 -14.40 18.76
CA CYS A 52 22.49 -13.14 18.20
C CYS A 52 23.15 -12.85 16.84
N ALA A 53 24.47 -13.11 16.71
CA ALA A 53 25.19 -12.93 15.47
C ALA A 53 24.66 -13.87 14.37
N LEU A 54 24.44 -15.15 14.67
CA LEU A 54 23.86 -16.12 13.73
C LEU A 54 22.45 -15.72 13.28
N VAL A 55 21.60 -15.33 14.23
CA VAL A 55 20.23 -14.89 13.93
C VAL A 55 20.24 -13.63 13.08
N THR A 56 21.06 -12.66 13.42
CA THR A 56 21.20 -11.41 12.66
C THR A 56 21.68 -11.68 11.25
N THR A 57 22.71 -12.50 11.08
CA THR A 57 23.21 -12.89 9.75
C THR A 57 22.15 -13.59 8.92
N LYS A 58 21.47 -14.60 9.50
CA LYS A 58 20.38 -15.32 8.82
C LYS A 58 19.28 -14.39 8.34
N TYR A 59 18.85 -13.46 9.18
CA TYR A 59 17.77 -12.53 8.80
C TYR A 59 18.26 -11.45 7.85
N HIS A 60 19.52 -11.01 7.96
CA HIS A 60 20.11 -10.09 7.00
C HIS A 60 20.11 -10.69 5.59
N LEU A 61 20.63 -11.92 5.44
CA LEU A 61 20.61 -12.64 4.17
C LEU A 61 19.19 -12.78 3.63
N ARG A 62 18.28 -13.26 4.46
CA ARG A 62 16.88 -13.49 4.04
C ARG A 62 16.14 -12.22 3.62
N LEU A 63 16.30 -11.12 4.35
CA LEU A 63 15.53 -9.89 4.10
C LEU A 63 16.22 -8.94 3.12
N ASN A 64 17.53 -8.87 3.14
CA ASN A 64 18.27 -7.92 2.32
C ASN A 64 18.78 -8.50 1.00
N GLU A 65 18.93 -9.81 0.89
CA GLU A 65 19.40 -10.48 -0.33
C GLU A 65 18.32 -11.32 -0.99
N GLU A 66 17.77 -12.31 -0.29
CA GLU A 66 16.79 -13.23 -0.88
C GLU A 66 15.39 -12.61 -1.07
N ARG A 67 14.99 -11.72 -0.16
CA ARG A 67 13.66 -11.05 -0.16
C ARG A 67 13.73 -9.54 -0.33
N LYS A 68 14.86 -9.05 -0.77
CA LYS A 68 15.01 -7.66 -1.13
C LYS A 68 14.00 -7.33 -2.23
N PHE A 69 13.14 -6.35 -1.95
CA PHE A 69 12.06 -6.01 -2.88
C PHE A 69 11.15 -7.21 -3.21
N HIS A 70 10.60 -7.84 -2.16
CA HIS A 70 9.72 -9.01 -2.28
C HIS A 70 8.64 -8.88 -3.38
N GLU A 71 8.11 -7.70 -3.59
CA GLU A 71 7.14 -7.40 -4.64
C GLU A 71 7.77 -7.31 -6.05
N LEU A 72 9.10 -7.29 -6.14
CA LEU A 72 9.86 -7.12 -7.37
C LEU A 72 10.86 -8.28 -7.61
N ASN A 73 10.59 -9.46 -7.05
CA ASN A 73 11.50 -10.62 -7.11
C ASN A 73 11.77 -11.13 -8.53
N GLN A 74 10.88 -10.85 -9.48
CA GLN A 74 11.02 -11.27 -10.89
C GLN A 74 11.48 -10.13 -11.81
N VAL A 75 11.89 -9.01 -11.24
CA VAL A 75 12.21 -7.81 -11.98
C VAL A 75 13.71 -7.68 -12.20
N ASN A 76 14.12 -7.42 -13.44
CA ASN A 76 15.50 -7.06 -13.75
C ASN A 76 15.72 -5.55 -13.53
N PHE A 77 16.37 -5.19 -12.44
CA PHE A 77 16.64 -3.80 -12.07
C PHE A 77 17.49 -3.03 -13.08
N SER A 78 18.25 -3.72 -13.94
CA SER A 78 19.01 -3.04 -15.02
C SER A 78 18.10 -2.37 -16.04
N LYS A 79 16.85 -2.86 -16.19
CA LYS A 79 15.81 -2.26 -17.06
C LYS A 79 15.11 -1.07 -16.44
N SER A 80 15.39 -0.73 -15.16
CA SER A 80 14.73 0.40 -14.49
C SER A 80 15.08 1.73 -15.17
N ILE A 81 14.08 2.62 -15.25
CA ILE A 81 14.21 3.93 -15.88
C ILE A 81 14.13 5.03 -14.82
N SER A 82 14.76 6.17 -15.05
CA SER A 82 14.66 7.30 -14.15
C SER A 82 13.21 7.75 -13.97
N ALA A 83 12.75 7.83 -12.73
CA ALA A 83 11.40 8.28 -12.39
C ALA A 83 11.17 9.78 -12.69
N THR A 84 12.21 10.54 -13.02
CA THR A 84 12.08 11.92 -13.51
C THR A 84 11.24 12.04 -14.79
N LYS A 85 11.12 10.95 -15.57
CA LYS A 85 10.23 10.87 -16.73
C LYS A 85 8.74 10.94 -16.36
N ILE A 86 8.40 10.62 -15.12
CA ILE A 86 7.04 10.79 -14.57
C ILE A 86 6.89 12.20 -14.01
N ASP A 87 7.84 12.62 -13.15
CA ASP A 87 7.87 13.97 -12.57
C ASP A 87 9.27 14.32 -12.05
N GLN A 88 9.69 15.58 -12.21
CA GLN A 88 11.01 16.05 -11.77
C GLN A 88 11.25 15.92 -10.25
N ARG A 89 10.21 15.92 -9.45
CA ARG A 89 10.27 15.71 -7.99
C ARG A 89 10.72 14.31 -7.59
N LEU A 90 10.66 13.35 -8.52
CA LEU A 90 11.13 11.98 -8.33
C LEU A 90 12.61 11.81 -8.72
N LYS A 91 13.36 12.92 -8.81
CA LYS A 91 14.80 12.89 -9.10
C LYS A 91 15.55 11.99 -8.10
N GLY A 92 16.42 11.16 -8.61
CA GLY A 92 17.19 10.19 -7.82
C GLY A 92 16.51 8.81 -7.65
N LEU A 93 15.22 8.70 -7.98
CA LEU A 93 14.50 7.44 -7.97
C LEU A 93 14.53 6.76 -9.34
N LYS A 94 14.48 5.43 -9.30
CA LYS A 94 14.30 4.57 -10.48
C LYS A 94 12.93 3.94 -10.44
N TRP A 95 12.33 3.75 -11.60
CA TRP A 95 11.01 3.19 -11.76
C TRP A 95 11.05 1.85 -12.47
N ILE A 96 10.39 0.85 -11.91
CA ILE A 96 10.12 -0.45 -12.51
C ILE A 96 9.05 -1.16 -11.66
N THR A 97 8.14 -1.88 -12.29
CA THR A 97 7.10 -2.68 -11.63
C THR A 97 7.03 -4.08 -12.22
N ASN A 98 6.36 -5.01 -11.56
CA ASN A 98 6.18 -6.37 -12.07
C ASN A 98 5.28 -6.42 -13.30
N GLU A 99 4.26 -5.57 -13.34
CA GLU A 99 3.28 -5.51 -14.43
C GLU A 99 3.92 -5.09 -15.75
N TYR A 100 4.98 -4.27 -15.68
CA TYR A 100 5.67 -3.71 -16.85
C TYR A 100 7.18 -4.03 -16.84
N LYS A 101 7.57 -5.16 -16.23
CA LYS A 101 8.98 -5.55 -16.08
C LYS A 101 9.76 -5.65 -17.41
N ASP A 102 9.07 -5.90 -18.51
CA ASP A 102 9.68 -6.02 -19.84
C ASP A 102 9.69 -4.70 -20.61
N ASN A 103 8.75 -3.80 -20.35
CA ASN A 103 8.63 -2.51 -21.03
C ASN A 103 8.24 -1.39 -20.04
N VAL A 104 9.20 -0.95 -19.25
CA VAL A 104 9.00 0.10 -18.23
C VAL A 104 8.60 1.45 -18.86
N GLN A 105 9.04 1.73 -20.08
CA GLN A 105 8.67 2.98 -20.76
C GLN A 105 7.16 3.05 -21.05
N GLU A 106 6.53 1.92 -21.40
CA GLU A 106 5.09 1.85 -21.61
C GLU A 106 4.30 2.25 -20.35
N GLU A 107 4.74 1.80 -19.18
CA GLU A 107 4.11 2.21 -17.92
C GLU A 107 4.27 3.71 -17.65
N ILE A 108 5.46 4.25 -17.88
CA ILE A 108 5.72 5.70 -17.74
C ILE A 108 4.81 6.51 -18.66
N ASP A 109 4.68 6.10 -19.92
CA ASP A 109 3.80 6.75 -20.90
C ASP A 109 2.33 6.64 -20.48
N TYR A 110 1.93 5.49 -19.94
CA TYR A 110 0.61 5.26 -19.37
C TYR A 110 0.34 6.19 -18.19
N ILE A 111 1.25 6.27 -17.22
CA ILE A 111 1.14 7.18 -16.06
C ILE A 111 1.05 8.64 -16.51
N ASN A 112 1.84 9.04 -17.50
CA ASN A 112 1.80 10.41 -18.03
C ASN A 112 0.47 10.72 -18.74
N LYS A 113 -0.11 9.79 -19.49
CA LYS A 113 -1.45 9.93 -20.07
C LYS A 113 -2.52 10.11 -18.99
N ILE A 114 -2.48 9.27 -17.95
CA ILE A 114 -3.39 9.37 -16.79
C ILE A 114 -3.24 10.74 -16.11
N LYS A 115 -2.02 11.13 -15.81
CA LYS A 115 -1.71 12.42 -15.17
C LYS A 115 -2.29 13.59 -15.96
N ASN A 116 -2.09 13.60 -17.29
CA ASN A 116 -2.62 14.65 -18.15
C ASN A 116 -4.16 14.64 -18.18
N GLN A 117 -4.79 13.48 -18.27
CA GLN A 117 -6.25 13.33 -18.26
C GLN A 117 -6.86 13.84 -16.94
N ILE A 118 -6.29 13.44 -15.79
CA ILE A 118 -6.78 13.86 -14.48
C ILE A 118 -6.57 15.36 -14.29
N LYS A 119 -5.41 15.90 -14.70
CA LYS A 119 -5.09 17.33 -14.59
C LYS A 119 -5.97 18.21 -15.48
N SER A 120 -6.35 17.75 -16.66
CA SER A 120 -7.22 18.49 -17.57
C SER A 120 -8.68 18.55 -17.11
N ASP A 121 -9.11 17.60 -16.30
CA ASP A 121 -10.46 17.58 -15.75
C ASP A 121 -10.54 18.47 -14.50
N ARG A 122 -11.31 19.54 -14.56
CA ARG A 122 -11.47 20.52 -13.46
C ARG A 122 -12.58 20.16 -12.49
N ARG A 123 -13.33 19.08 -12.74
CA ARG A 123 -14.40 18.61 -11.86
C ARG A 123 -13.84 18.09 -10.53
N ASN A 124 -14.69 18.08 -9.50
CA ASN A 124 -14.36 17.39 -8.25
C ASN A 124 -14.29 15.88 -8.51
N LYS A 125 -13.15 15.29 -8.28
CA LYS A 125 -12.87 13.92 -8.70
C LYS A 125 -12.35 13.04 -7.58
N MET A 126 -12.79 11.79 -7.60
CA MET A 126 -12.18 10.69 -6.84
C MET A 126 -11.29 9.88 -7.77
N VAL A 127 -10.11 9.49 -7.31
CA VAL A 127 -9.22 8.61 -8.08
C VAL A 127 -8.88 7.38 -7.26
N ILE A 128 -9.21 6.21 -7.79
CA ILE A 128 -8.94 4.92 -7.19
C ILE A 128 -7.81 4.27 -7.97
N THR A 129 -6.65 4.18 -7.35
CA THR A 129 -5.42 3.76 -8.02
C THR A 129 -4.40 3.19 -7.03
N HIS A 130 -3.58 2.28 -7.47
CA HIS A 130 -2.39 1.85 -6.73
C HIS A 130 -1.23 2.87 -6.86
N TYR A 131 -1.29 3.79 -7.81
CA TYR A 131 -0.35 4.91 -7.92
C TYR A 131 -0.65 6.01 -6.90
N SER A 132 -0.49 5.70 -5.61
CA SER A 132 -0.84 6.61 -4.49
C SER A 132 -0.11 7.96 -4.53
N PHE A 133 1.03 8.04 -5.22
CA PHE A 133 1.81 9.27 -5.40
C PHE A 133 1.17 10.30 -6.34
N LEU A 134 0.15 9.93 -7.12
CA LEU A 134 -0.48 10.84 -8.09
C LEU A 134 -1.04 12.10 -7.44
N SER A 135 -1.64 12.00 -6.25
CA SER A 135 -2.15 13.17 -5.51
C SER A 135 -1.03 14.18 -5.19
N SER A 136 0.14 13.68 -4.79
CA SER A 136 1.31 14.49 -4.49
C SER A 136 1.89 15.17 -5.74
N ILE A 137 1.95 14.43 -6.87
CA ILE A 137 2.44 14.96 -8.14
C ILE A 137 1.48 16.02 -8.71
N LEU A 138 0.18 15.76 -8.69
CA LEU A 138 -0.82 16.69 -9.18
C LEU A 138 -1.05 17.88 -8.24
N LYS A 139 -0.63 17.77 -6.98
CA LYS A 139 -0.95 18.72 -5.89
C LYS A 139 -2.46 18.91 -5.73
N GLU A 140 -3.22 17.84 -5.95
CA GLU A 140 -4.67 17.82 -5.85
C GLU A 140 -5.12 16.78 -4.84
N ASN A 141 -6.20 17.08 -4.12
CA ASN A 141 -6.86 16.08 -3.29
C ASN A 141 -7.75 15.20 -4.19
N LEU A 142 -7.38 13.95 -4.34
CA LEU A 142 -8.07 12.99 -5.21
C LEU A 142 -9.13 12.17 -4.46
N PHE A 143 -9.43 12.49 -3.21
CA PHE A 143 -10.52 11.94 -2.38
C PHE A 143 -10.62 10.40 -2.40
N SER A 144 -9.52 9.68 -2.57
CA SER A 144 -9.53 8.22 -2.59
C SER A 144 -10.05 7.65 -1.27
N PRO A 145 -10.91 6.61 -1.27
CA PRO A 145 -11.39 5.95 -0.07
C PRO A 145 -10.30 5.13 0.63
N SER A 146 -9.18 4.86 -0.03
CA SER A 146 -7.99 4.24 0.55
C SER A 146 -6.73 4.97 0.09
N MET A 147 -5.70 4.97 0.94
CA MET A 147 -4.39 5.56 0.60
C MET A 147 -3.52 4.61 -0.23
N ALA A 148 -3.83 3.32 -0.22
CA ALA A 148 -3.10 2.31 -0.97
C ALA A 148 -4.08 1.29 -1.56
N TYR A 149 -3.76 0.79 -2.75
CA TYR A 149 -4.47 -0.31 -3.39
C TYR A 149 -3.44 -1.33 -3.85
N THR A 150 -3.71 -2.59 -3.55
CA THR A 150 -2.96 -3.72 -4.08
C THR A 150 -3.63 -4.23 -5.35
N SER A 151 -2.87 -4.82 -6.25
CA SER A 151 -3.38 -5.38 -7.49
C SER A 151 -4.38 -6.52 -7.26
N ASP A 152 -4.29 -7.21 -6.13
CA ASP A 152 -5.19 -8.29 -5.72
C ASP A 152 -6.53 -7.80 -5.13
N GLY A 153 -6.70 -6.48 -4.96
CA GLY A 153 -7.92 -5.89 -4.41
C GLY A 153 -8.17 -6.16 -2.93
N SER A 154 -7.19 -6.67 -2.20
CA SER A 154 -7.34 -7.09 -0.79
C SER A 154 -7.76 -5.98 0.18
N ILE A 155 -7.59 -4.71 -0.22
CA ILE A 155 -7.94 -3.53 0.58
C ILE A 155 -9.43 -3.19 0.48
N ILE A 156 -10.11 -3.69 -0.56
CA ILE A 156 -11.54 -3.45 -0.77
C ILE A 156 -12.31 -4.65 -0.23
N PRO A 157 -13.22 -4.47 0.73
CA PRO A 157 -13.98 -5.59 1.26
C PRO A 157 -14.85 -6.22 0.15
N LEU A 158 -14.97 -7.54 0.14
CA LEU A 158 -15.90 -8.23 -0.75
C LEU A 158 -17.34 -7.92 -0.35
N LYS A 159 -18.30 -8.03 -1.29
CA LYS A 159 -19.74 -7.74 -1.05
C LYS A 159 -20.34 -8.47 0.16
N ASN A 160 -19.91 -9.70 0.41
CA ASN A 160 -20.37 -10.53 1.53
C ASN A 160 -19.55 -10.34 2.81
N ASN A 161 -18.56 -9.45 2.82
CA ASN A 161 -17.74 -9.18 3.99
C ASN A 161 -18.53 -8.31 4.98
N LYS A 162 -18.33 -8.53 6.29
CA LYS A 162 -18.95 -7.73 7.37
C LYS A 162 -18.66 -6.23 7.28
N TYR A 163 -17.62 -5.83 6.58
CA TYR A 163 -17.23 -4.42 6.38
C TYR A 163 -17.77 -3.81 5.08
N ALA A 164 -18.40 -4.58 4.21
CA ALA A 164 -18.90 -4.10 2.91
C ALA A 164 -19.84 -2.89 3.05
N GLN A 165 -20.78 -2.94 3.99
CA GLN A 165 -21.70 -1.83 4.24
C GLN A 165 -20.98 -0.57 4.76
N LYS A 166 -19.96 -0.73 5.61
CA LYS A 166 -19.14 0.39 6.11
C LYS A 166 -18.36 1.04 4.97
N TYR A 167 -17.79 0.25 4.07
CA TYR A 167 -17.09 0.74 2.89
C TYR A 167 -18.03 1.48 1.94
N LYS A 168 -19.21 0.92 1.65
CA LYS A 168 -20.26 1.60 0.87
C LYS A 168 -20.60 2.97 1.45
N ASN A 169 -20.84 3.03 2.75
CA ASN A 169 -21.17 4.28 3.43
C ASN A 169 -20.00 5.28 3.37
N LEU A 170 -18.75 4.82 3.50
CA LEU A 170 -17.56 5.67 3.35
C LEU A 170 -17.51 6.30 1.96
N VAL A 171 -17.67 5.49 0.89
CA VAL A 171 -17.65 5.98 -0.49
C VAL A 171 -18.78 7.01 -0.73
N ILE A 172 -20.00 6.70 -0.30
CA ILE A 172 -21.14 7.60 -0.43
C ILE A 172 -20.90 8.93 0.33
N ASN A 173 -20.37 8.85 1.54
CA ASN A 173 -20.04 10.03 2.34
C ASN A 173 -18.96 10.89 1.69
N LEU A 174 -17.92 10.27 1.11
CA LEU A 174 -16.89 11.00 0.38
C LEU A 174 -17.45 11.70 -0.84
N ILE A 175 -18.32 11.04 -1.61
CA ILE A 175 -19.02 11.64 -2.76
C ILE A 175 -19.81 12.87 -2.34
N LYS A 176 -20.64 12.73 -1.30
CA LYS A 176 -21.53 13.82 -0.83
C LYS A 176 -20.75 14.97 -0.22
N LYS A 177 -19.84 14.67 0.72
CA LYS A 177 -19.06 15.67 1.45
C LYS A 177 -18.23 16.55 0.54
N ASN A 178 -17.69 15.99 -0.53
CA ASN A 178 -16.78 16.67 -1.43
C ASN A 178 -17.44 17.07 -2.76
N ASN A 179 -18.76 16.89 -2.90
CA ASN A 179 -19.53 17.18 -4.13
C ASN A 179 -18.81 16.61 -5.37
N LEU A 180 -18.48 15.32 -5.33
CA LEU A 180 -17.74 14.70 -6.40
C LEU A 180 -18.61 14.51 -7.65
N ASP A 181 -18.05 14.83 -8.81
CA ASP A 181 -18.70 14.74 -10.11
C ASP A 181 -18.30 13.49 -10.87
N VAL A 182 -17.09 12.98 -10.61
CA VAL A 182 -16.52 11.86 -11.36
C VAL A 182 -15.60 11.00 -10.48
N ILE A 183 -15.62 9.70 -10.74
CA ILE A 183 -14.69 8.73 -10.15
C ILE A 183 -13.86 8.13 -11.26
N TYR A 184 -12.54 8.18 -11.14
CA TYR A 184 -11.60 7.50 -12.03
C TYR A 184 -11.10 6.22 -11.37
N ILE A 185 -11.11 5.12 -12.12
CA ILE A 185 -10.47 3.86 -11.72
C ILE A 185 -9.34 3.57 -12.69
N ILE A 186 -8.16 3.37 -12.14
CA ILE A 186 -6.93 3.14 -12.89
C ILE A 186 -6.49 1.69 -12.70
N TYR A 187 -6.27 0.97 -13.81
CA TYR A 187 -5.70 -0.37 -13.77
C TYR A 187 -4.36 -0.37 -13.00
N PRO A 188 -4.06 -1.41 -12.20
CA PRO A 188 -4.75 -2.70 -12.09
C PRO A 188 -5.91 -2.75 -11.08
N VAL A 189 -6.35 -1.63 -10.51
CA VAL A 189 -7.48 -1.65 -9.59
C VAL A 189 -8.75 -2.10 -10.31
N HIS A 190 -9.44 -3.07 -9.72
CA HIS A 190 -10.63 -3.65 -10.30
C HIS A 190 -11.83 -2.71 -10.20
N LYS A 191 -12.63 -2.61 -11.27
CA LYS A 191 -13.81 -1.74 -11.32
C LYS A 191 -14.88 -2.07 -10.25
N GLY A 192 -14.94 -3.31 -9.78
CA GLY A 192 -15.78 -3.73 -8.66
C GLY A 192 -15.57 -2.91 -7.38
N SER A 193 -14.44 -2.20 -7.26
CA SER A 193 -14.21 -1.25 -6.15
C SER A 193 -15.31 -0.19 -6.00
N ILE A 194 -16.03 0.11 -7.07
CA ILE A 194 -17.16 1.05 -7.11
C ILE A 194 -18.45 0.37 -7.55
N THR A 195 -18.44 -0.40 -8.65
CA THR A 195 -19.65 -0.99 -9.22
C THR A 195 -20.33 -1.99 -8.30
N ASP A 196 -19.57 -2.58 -7.38
CA ASP A 196 -20.09 -3.50 -6.38
C ASP A 196 -20.82 -2.79 -5.22
N TYR A 197 -20.61 -1.51 -5.02
CA TYR A 197 -21.10 -0.74 -3.89
C TYR A 197 -22.10 0.36 -4.26
N LEU A 198 -22.00 0.90 -5.45
CA LEU A 198 -22.95 1.91 -5.94
C LEU A 198 -23.93 1.29 -6.93
N ASN A 199 -25.17 1.76 -6.88
CA ASN A 199 -26.18 1.35 -7.85
C ASN A 199 -25.79 1.85 -9.25
N ASN A 200 -25.95 0.99 -10.27
CA ASN A 200 -25.61 1.32 -11.66
C ASN A 200 -26.36 2.57 -12.19
N ASN A 201 -27.53 2.88 -11.62
CA ASN A 201 -28.26 4.08 -11.96
C ASN A 201 -27.64 5.37 -11.41
N CYS A 202 -26.62 5.27 -10.55
CA CYS A 202 -25.95 6.41 -9.90
C CYS A 202 -24.78 6.95 -10.69
N PHE A 203 -24.40 6.32 -11.78
CA PHE A 203 -23.26 6.76 -12.59
C PHE A 203 -23.39 6.36 -14.06
N ASN A 204 -22.64 7.05 -14.92
CA ASN A 204 -22.36 6.64 -16.30
C ASN A 204 -20.91 6.16 -16.38
N GLU A 205 -20.73 4.91 -16.81
CA GLU A 205 -19.39 4.38 -17.10
C GLU A 205 -18.93 4.85 -18.47
N LYS A 206 -17.68 5.33 -18.57
CA LYS A 206 -17.03 5.70 -19.81
C LYS A 206 -15.60 5.20 -19.80
N LEU A 207 -15.24 4.37 -20.77
CA LEU A 207 -13.84 4.01 -21.02
C LEU A 207 -13.14 5.20 -21.68
N ILE A 208 -12.16 5.79 -21.00
CA ILE A 208 -11.38 6.91 -21.54
C ILE A 208 -10.29 6.37 -22.49
N PHE A 209 -9.51 5.41 -22.00
CA PHE A 209 -8.59 4.59 -22.79
C PHE A 209 -8.31 3.28 -22.04
N LYS A 210 -7.61 2.34 -22.67
CA LYS A 210 -7.28 1.04 -22.06
C LYS A 210 -6.61 1.25 -20.68
N GLY A 211 -7.28 0.78 -19.64
CA GLY A 211 -6.80 0.87 -18.27
C GLY A 211 -7.28 2.09 -17.48
N LEU A 212 -7.97 3.07 -18.09
CA LEU A 212 -8.59 4.20 -17.40
C LEU A 212 -10.09 4.25 -17.70
N VAL A 213 -10.87 4.08 -16.64
CA VAL A 213 -12.35 4.18 -16.70
C VAL A 213 -12.81 5.34 -15.83
N SER A 214 -13.78 6.11 -16.29
CA SER A 214 -14.45 7.13 -15.51
C SER A 214 -15.91 6.74 -15.26
N TYR A 215 -16.38 7.11 -14.07
CA TYR A 215 -17.77 6.98 -13.65
C TYR A 215 -18.29 8.38 -13.34
N GLU A 216 -19.08 8.94 -14.25
CA GLU A 216 -19.72 10.23 -14.04
C GLU A 216 -20.92 10.07 -13.11
N ILE A 217 -20.91 10.79 -11.99
CA ILE A 217 -21.87 10.63 -10.92
C ILE A 217 -23.19 11.29 -11.32
N LYS A 218 -24.28 10.53 -11.20
CA LYS A 218 -25.66 11.01 -11.38
C LYS A 218 -26.33 11.21 -10.02
N ARG A 219 -27.27 12.12 -9.96
CA ARG A 219 -28.16 12.25 -8.79
C ARG A 219 -29.09 11.05 -8.72
N CYS A 220 -28.86 10.14 -7.79
CA CYS A 220 -29.71 8.97 -7.55
C CYS A 220 -30.17 8.93 -6.09
N LYS A 221 -31.08 7.98 -5.75
CA LYS A 221 -31.64 7.84 -4.39
C LYS A 221 -30.56 7.58 -3.33
N ASP A 222 -29.55 6.80 -3.65
CA ASP A 222 -28.44 6.46 -2.72
C ASP A 222 -27.57 7.70 -2.40
N LEU A 223 -27.52 8.64 -3.35
CA LEU A 223 -26.73 9.87 -3.24
C LEU A 223 -27.59 11.08 -2.80
N LYS A 224 -28.91 10.98 -2.84
CA LYS A 224 -29.78 11.97 -2.21
C LYS A 224 -29.64 11.85 -0.69
N GLY A 225 -29.14 12.88 -0.03
CA GLY A 225 -29.17 12.94 1.44
C GLY A 225 -30.61 12.80 1.94
N LYS A 226 -30.79 12.09 3.05
CA LYS A 226 -31.92 12.45 3.91
C LYS A 226 -31.62 13.88 4.34
N ASN A 227 -32.35 14.85 3.79
CA ASN A 227 -32.43 16.17 4.41
C ASN A 227 -33.07 15.93 5.79
N ASN A 228 -32.28 15.95 6.81
CA ASN A 228 -32.72 16.21 8.17
C ASN A 228 -32.47 17.68 8.44
#